data_e57fcd839c840c0153ca2cb6d8bf939d
#
_entry.id   e57fcd839c840c0153ca2cb6d8bf939d
#
_cell.length_a   1.000
_cell.length_b   1.000
_cell.length_c   1.000
_cell.angle_alpha   90.00
_cell.angle_beta   90.00
_cell.angle_gamma   90.00
#
_symmetry.space_group_name_H-M   'P 1'
#
loop_
_entity.id
_entity.type
_entity.pdbx_description
1 polymer ?
#
loop_
_entity_poly.entity_id
_entity_poly.type
_entity_poly.pdbx_seq_one_letter_code
_entity_poly.pdbx_strand_id
1 'polypeptide(L)'
;MDLMQSGKVDFARLEVLILDEADRMLDMGFIDDIETIVEATPTDRQTLLFSATWDGAVGKLARKLTKNPEIIEVERVDDQGKIEEQLLYCDDMRHKNRLLDHILRDANIDQCVIFTSTKAMTEVIADDLYEKGFAANCLHGDMPQGWRNRTLMDLRKGRCKILVATDVAARGIDVPTITHVINYDLPKQAEDYVHRIGRTGRAGRTGIAITFAEVNEYVKVHKIEKYIDRKLTELTVEGMEPTRKRKSAGGKPKGKGGWGDRKSGGWRGDKKPGKEGFGGKSRGEGFKKEGFKKGGEGFKGKRKANDSFGSKPNRPAKRG
;
A
#
# COMPACT_ATOMS: atom_id res chain seq x y z
N MET A 1 -19.68 -1.48 -10.67
CA MET A 1 -20.95 -0.75 -10.48
C MET A 1 -21.38 0.02 -11.72
N ASP A 2 -20.56 0.87 -12.32
CA ASP A 2 -20.93 1.74 -13.47
C ASP A 2 -21.54 0.99 -14.67
N LEU A 3 -21.03 -0.18 -15.02
CA LEU A 3 -21.52 -1.00 -16.12
C LEU A 3 -22.92 -1.57 -15.83
N MET A 4 -23.20 -1.97 -14.59
CA MET A 4 -24.52 -2.40 -14.15
C MET A 4 -25.51 -1.25 -14.21
N GLN A 5 -25.19 -0.12 -13.59
CA GLN A 5 -26.04 1.06 -13.54
C GLN A 5 -26.36 1.63 -14.92
N SER A 6 -25.42 1.49 -15.87
CA SER A 6 -25.62 1.91 -17.27
C SER A 6 -26.37 0.88 -18.13
N GLY A 7 -26.79 -0.26 -17.57
CA GLY A 7 -27.48 -1.32 -18.28
C GLY A 7 -26.63 -2.03 -19.34
N LYS A 8 -25.30 -1.91 -19.27
CA LYS A 8 -24.38 -2.52 -20.26
C LYS A 8 -24.04 -3.98 -19.95
N VAL A 9 -24.39 -4.45 -18.77
CA VAL A 9 -24.17 -5.83 -18.33
C VAL A 9 -25.48 -6.41 -17.86
N ASP A 10 -25.83 -7.58 -18.39
CA ASP A 10 -26.97 -8.41 -17.97
C ASP A 10 -26.44 -9.71 -17.36
N PHE A 11 -26.78 -9.96 -16.12
CA PHE A 11 -26.39 -11.16 -15.40
C PHE A 11 -27.44 -12.29 -15.42
N ALA A 12 -28.56 -12.13 -16.13
CA ALA A 12 -29.66 -13.10 -16.11
C ALA A 12 -29.27 -14.53 -16.51
N ARG A 13 -28.18 -14.69 -17.25
CA ARG A 13 -27.66 -16.01 -17.70
C ARG A 13 -26.31 -16.37 -17.04
N LEU A 14 -25.96 -15.73 -15.94
CA LEU A 14 -24.70 -15.99 -15.28
C LEU A 14 -24.78 -17.36 -14.57
N GLU A 15 -23.93 -18.29 -14.96
CA GLU A 15 -23.83 -19.62 -14.40
C GLU A 15 -22.77 -19.72 -13.29
N VAL A 16 -21.68 -18.94 -13.40
CA VAL A 16 -20.55 -18.97 -12.47
C VAL A 16 -20.18 -17.56 -12.03
N LEU A 17 -20.12 -17.33 -10.73
CA LEU A 17 -19.59 -16.12 -10.09
C LEU A 17 -18.26 -16.45 -9.43
N ILE A 18 -17.21 -15.72 -9.80
CA ILE A 18 -15.88 -15.87 -9.22
C ILE A 18 -15.50 -14.58 -8.49
N LEU A 19 -15.19 -14.68 -7.20
CA LEU A 19 -14.64 -13.60 -6.38
C LEU A 19 -13.18 -13.96 -6.08
N ASP A 20 -12.26 -13.25 -6.70
CA ASP A 20 -10.83 -13.43 -6.49
C ASP A 20 -10.26 -12.31 -5.62
N GLU A 21 -9.25 -12.63 -4.79
CA GLU A 21 -8.69 -11.73 -3.79
C GLU A 21 -9.78 -11.16 -2.84
N ALA A 22 -10.67 -12.02 -2.30
CA ALA A 22 -11.83 -11.61 -1.51
C ALA A 22 -11.45 -10.85 -0.23
N ASP A 23 -10.36 -11.20 0.43
CA ASP A 23 -9.78 -10.46 1.56
C ASP A 23 -9.49 -9.01 1.18
N ARG A 24 -8.94 -8.80 0.00
CA ARG A 24 -8.63 -7.45 -0.50
C ARG A 24 -9.86 -6.63 -0.86
N MET A 25 -10.89 -7.28 -1.38
CA MET A 25 -12.17 -6.59 -1.64
C MET A 25 -12.78 -6.09 -0.32
N LEU A 26 -12.66 -6.89 0.76
CA LEU A 26 -13.13 -6.49 2.09
C LEU A 26 -12.30 -5.32 2.67
N ASP A 27 -10.98 -5.38 2.59
CA ASP A 27 -10.08 -4.32 3.05
C ASP A 27 -10.35 -2.97 2.35
N MET A 28 -10.82 -3.03 1.10
CA MET A 28 -11.18 -1.86 0.31
C MET A 28 -12.60 -1.35 0.57
N GLY A 29 -13.37 -2.05 1.39
CA GLY A 29 -14.76 -1.69 1.72
C GLY A 29 -15.77 -1.97 0.61
N PHE A 30 -15.50 -2.91 -0.30
CA PHE A 30 -16.38 -3.26 -1.41
C PHE A 30 -17.49 -4.25 -1.05
N ILE A 31 -17.77 -4.45 0.23
CA ILE A 31 -18.80 -5.41 0.68
C ILE A 31 -20.15 -5.09 0.04
N ASP A 32 -20.61 -3.85 0.14
CA ASP A 32 -21.91 -3.42 -0.37
C ASP A 32 -21.99 -3.53 -1.91
N ASP A 33 -20.88 -3.23 -2.61
CA ASP A 33 -20.78 -3.39 -4.05
C ASP A 33 -20.86 -4.87 -4.46
N ILE A 34 -20.17 -5.75 -3.74
CA ILE A 34 -20.21 -7.20 -3.97
C ILE A 34 -21.62 -7.72 -3.75
N GLU A 35 -22.28 -7.35 -2.66
CA GLU A 35 -23.65 -7.76 -2.34
C GLU A 35 -24.62 -7.32 -3.44
N THR A 36 -24.51 -6.09 -3.87
CA THR A 36 -25.34 -5.55 -4.97
C THR A 36 -25.15 -6.34 -6.28
N ILE A 37 -23.92 -6.70 -6.62
CA ILE A 37 -23.63 -7.54 -7.80
C ILE A 37 -24.24 -8.93 -7.64
N VAL A 38 -24.05 -9.52 -6.47
CA VAL A 38 -24.55 -10.88 -6.13
C VAL A 38 -26.07 -10.94 -6.21
N GLU A 39 -26.78 -9.95 -5.69
CA GLU A 39 -28.24 -9.84 -5.73
C GLU A 39 -28.77 -9.76 -7.17
N ALA A 40 -27.99 -9.20 -8.09
CA ALA A 40 -28.34 -9.09 -9.51
C ALA A 40 -28.06 -10.37 -10.32
N THR A 41 -27.49 -11.41 -9.69
CA THR A 41 -27.14 -12.67 -10.37
C THR A 41 -28.14 -13.80 -10.02
N PRO A 42 -28.33 -14.84 -10.88
CA PRO A 42 -29.20 -15.98 -10.58
C PRO A 42 -28.85 -16.68 -9.28
N THR A 43 -29.85 -17.22 -8.60
CA THR A 43 -29.66 -17.90 -7.29
C THR A 43 -29.10 -19.31 -7.42
N ASP A 44 -29.19 -19.94 -8.57
CA ASP A 44 -28.72 -21.29 -8.87
C ASP A 44 -27.32 -21.35 -9.49
N ARG A 45 -26.62 -20.21 -9.51
CA ARG A 45 -25.24 -20.11 -9.97
C ARG A 45 -24.27 -20.91 -9.11
N GLN A 46 -23.15 -21.33 -9.69
CA GLN A 46 -21.97 -21.72 -8.92
C GLN A 46 -21.23 -20.48 -8.42
N THR A 47 -20.83 -20.47 -7.15
CA THR A 47 -20.03 -19.35 -6.61
C THR A 47 -18.68 -19.88 -6.15
N LEU A 48 -17.61 -19.30 -6.67
CA LEU A 48 -16.22 -19.58 -6.31
C LEU A 48 -15.63 -18.33 -5.61
N LEU A 49 -15.00 -18.55 -4.45
CA LEU A 49 -14.36 -17.49 -3.68
C LEU A 49 -12.92 -17.88 -3.42
N PHE A 50 -11.99 -17.06 -3.88
CA PHE A 50 -10.56 -17.21 -3.65
C PHE A 50 -10.05 -16.11 -2.71
N SER A 51 -9.23 -16.49 -1.74
CA SER A 51 -8.65 -15.55 -0.78
C SER A 51 -7.30 -16.07 -0.29
N ALA A 52 -6.35 -15.17 -0.08
CA ALA A 52 -5.05 -15.52 0.51
C ALA A 52 -5.14 -15.69 2.02
N THR A 53 -6.15 -15.08 2.66
CA THR A 53 -6.39 -15.19 4.10
C THR A 53 -7.81 -15.67 4.37
N TRP A 54 -7.98 -16.46 5.43
CA TRP A 54 -9.27 -16.95 5.88
C TRP A 54 -9.57 -16.41 7.27
N ASP A 55 -9.79 -15.11 7.37
CA ASP A 55 -10.19 -14.47 8.61
C ASP A 55 -11.71 -14.53 8.85
N GLY A 56 -12.14 -14.01 10.01
CA GLY A 56 -13.55 -13.97 10.35
C GLY A 56 -14.44 -13.17 9.39
N ALA A 57 -13.88 -12.17 8.69
CA ALA A 57 -14.62 -11.35 7.74
C ALA A 57 -14.81 -12.08 6.41
N VAL A 58 -13.75 -12.67 5.87
CA VAL A 58 -13.79 -13.50 4.66
C VAL A 58 -14.71 -14.71 4.88
N GLY A 59 -14.61 -15.38 6.02
CA GLY A 59 -15.47 -16.50 6.36
C GLY A 59 -16.95 -16.13 6.48
N LYS A 60 -17.28 -14.92 6.94
CA LYS A 60 -18.66 -14.41 6.95
C LYS A 60 -19.18 -14.15 5.54
N LEU A 61 -18.36 -13.50 4.71
CA LEU A 61 -18.69 -13.24 3.32
C LEU A 61 -18.92 -14.55 2.56
N ALA A 62 -18.02 -15.52 2.70
CA ALA A 62 -18.16 -16.83 2.06
C ALA A 62 -19.47 -17.51 2.43
N ARG A 63 -19.81 -17.58 3.72
CA ARG A 63 -21.08 -18.17 4.18
C ARG A 63 -22.32 -17.45 3.64
N LYS A 64 -22.23 -16.14 3.43
CA LYS A 64 -23.33 -15.35 2.88
C LYS A 64 -23.54 -15.59 1.38
N LEU A 65 -22.45 -15.79 0.64
CA LEU A 65 -22.46 -15.81 -0.83
C LEU A 65 -22.51 -17.22 -1.43
N THR A 66 -22.19 -18.24 -0.64
CA THR A 66 -22.14 -19.64 -1.12
C THR A 66 -23.21 -20.49 -0.47
N LYS A 67 -23.61 -21.58 -1.15
CA LYS A 67 -24.53 -22.59 -0.65
C LYS A 67 -23.77 -23.90 -0.47
N ASN A 68 -23.69 -24.39 0.79
CA ASN A 68 -22.96 -25.62 1.12
C ASN A 68 -21.56 -25.66 0.49
N PRO A 69 -20.67 -24.66 0.80
CA PRO A 69 -19.38 -24.57 0.15
C PRO A 69 -18.47 -25.73 0.55
N GLU A 70 -17.73 -26.25 -0.42
CA GLU A 70 -16.55 -27.05 -0.17
C GLU A 70 -15.38 -26.09 0.10
N ILE A 71 -14.67 -26.32 1.20
CA ILE A 71 -13.49 -25.51 1.58
C ILE A 71 -12.26 -26.29 1.15
N ILE A 72 -11.51 -25.70 0.22
CA ILE A 72 -10.25 -26.26 -0.26
C ILE A 72 -9.13 -25.35 0.24
N GLU A 73 -8.32 -25.87 1.16
CA GLU A 73 -7.15 -25.19 1.65
C GLU A 73 -5.91 -25.74 0.92
N VAL A 74 -5.19 -24.83 0.25
CA VAL A 74 -3.94 -25.16 -0.43
C VAL A 74 -2.80 -24.77 0.47
N GLU A 75 -1.98 -25.73 0.87
CA GLU A 75 -0.74 -25.43 1.58
C GLU A 75 0.12 -24.46 0.75
N ARG A 76 0.67 -23.44 1.42
CA ARG A 76 1.63 -22.55 0.78
C ARG A 76 2.83 -23.39 0.36
N VAL A 77 2.94 -23.68 -0.92
CA VAL A 77 4.21 -24.18 -1.46
C VAL A 77 5.23 -23.07 -1.22
N ASP A 78 6.22 -23.37 -0.43
CA ASP A 78 7.28 -22.44 -0.08
C ASP A 78 8.09 -22.12 -1.34
N ASP A 79 7.63 -21.14 -2.09
CA ASP A 79 8.37 -20.52 -3.20
C ASP A 79 9.52 -19.62 -2.69
N GLN A 80 9.93 -19.80 -1.42
CA GLN A 80 10.90 -18.96 -0.71
C GLN A 80 12.26 -18.87 -1.41
N GLY A 81 12.58 -19.81 -2.30
CA GLY A 81 13.82 -19.79 -3.06
C GLY A 81 13.79 -19.01 -4.39
N LYS A 82 12.62 -18.50 -4.80
CA LYS A 82 12.48 -17.86 -6.13
C LYS A 82 12.58 -16.35 -6.11
N ILE A 83 12.41 -15.71 -4.95
CA ILE A 83 12.50 -14.25 -4.81
C ILE A 83 13.60 -13.90 -3.80
N GLU A 84 14.63 -13.22 -4.29
CA GLU A 84 15.65 -12.62 -3.45
C GLU A 84 15.14 -11.30 -2.88
N GLU A 85 15.06 -11.19 -1.55
CA GLU A 85 14.49 -10.04 -0.85
C GLU A 85 15.59 -9.20 -0.22
N GLN A 86 15.70 -7.96 -0.68
CA GLN A 86 16.73 -7.01 -0.30
C GLN A 86 16.10 -5.79 0.38
N LEU A 87 16.76 -5.26 1.42
CA LEU A 87 16.35 -4.06 2.16
C LEU A 87 17.46 -3.02 2.13
N LEU A 88 17.16 -1.82 1.67
CA LEU A 88 18.05 -0.67 1.72
C LEU A 88 17.44 0.42 2.59
N TYR A 89 18.20 0.83 3.61
CA TYR A 89 17.81 1.99 4.41
C TYR A 89 18.25 3.29 3.76
N CYS A 90 17.41 4.32 3.89
CA CYS A 90 17.65 5.65 3.35
C CYS A 90 17.33 6.73 4.39
N ASP A 91 17.92 7.91 4.22
CA ASP A 91 17.71 9.04 5.11
C ASP A 91 16.42 9.81 4.81
N ASP A 92 16.14 10.01 3.52
CA ASP A 92 15.03 10.80 3.00
C ASP A 92 14.70 10.44 1.54
N MET A 93 13.76 11.18 0.95
CA MET A 93 13.32 10.99 -0.43
C MET A 93 14.45 11.25 -1.45
N ARG A 94 15.35 12.22 -1.20
CA ARG A 94 16.48 12.49 -2.11
C ARG A 94 17.44 11.31 -2.13
N HIS A 95 17.67 10.71 -0.97
CA HIS A 95 18.48 9.51 -0.86
C HIS A 95 17.80 8.32 -1.57
N LYS A 96 16.47 8.13 -1.40
CA LYS A 96 15.72 7.10 -2.15
C LYS A 96 15.89 7.25 -3.65
N ASN A 97 15.77 8.47 -4.19
CA ASN A 97 15.91 8.72 -5.62
C ASN A 97 17.32 8.40 -6.13
N ARG A 98 18.37 8.75 -5.37
CA ARG A 98 19.76 8.41 -5.73
C ARG A 98 19.96 6.89 -5.75
N LEU A 99 19.46 6.16 -4.75
CA LEU A 99 19.52 4.71 -4.71
C LEU A 99 18.74 4.09 -5.88
N LEU A 100 17.54 4.61 -6.17
CA LEU A 100 16.74 4.15 -7.30
C LEU A 100 17.48 4.31 -8.62
N ASP A 101 18.05 5.49 -8.88
CA ASP A 101 18.83 5.77 -10.08
C ASP A 101 20.04 4.83 -10.20
N HIS A 102 20.75 4.59 -9.11
CA HIS A 102 21.89 3.69 -9.07
C HIS A 102 21.47 2.25 -9.43
N ILE A 103 20.46 1.73 -8.75
CA ILE A 103 19.96 0.37 -8.96
C ILE A 103 19.47 0.18 -10.40
N LEU A 104 18.69 1.12 -10.93
CA LEU A 104 18.14 1.00 -12.27
C LEU A 104 19.20 1.07 -13.39
N ARG A 105 20.38 1.63 -13.10
CA ARG A 105 21.49 1.69 -14.07
C ARG A 105 22.40 0.48 -14.00
N ASP A 106 22.62 -0.07 -12.80
CA ASP A 106 23.59 -1.14 -12.57
C ASP A 106 22.98 -2.54 -12.68
N ALA A 107 21.66 -2.67 -12.50
CA ALA A 107 21.01 -3.96 -12.56
C ALA A 107 20.65 -4.33 -14.00
N ASN A 108 20.82 -5.62 -14.35
CA ASN A 108 20.27 -6.22 -15.58
C ASN A 108 18.74 -6.36 -15.45
N ILE A 109 18.07 -5.20 -15.36
CA ILE A 109 16.62 -5.14 -15.22
C ILE A 109 15.99 -5.30 -16.59
N ASP A 110 15.36 -6.44 -16.81
CA ASP A 110 14.57 -6.63 -18.04
C ASP A 110 13.24 -5.87 -17.92
N GLN A 111 12.46 -6.14 -16.85
CA GLN A 111 11.27 -5.36 -16.49
C GLN A 111 11.16 -5.20 -14.98
N CYS A 112 10.71 -4.02 -14.54
CA CYS A 112 10.58 -3.66 -13.15
C CYS A 112 9.21 -3.06 -12.84
N VAL A 113 8.67 -3.37 -11.66
CA VAL A 113 7.53 -2.65 -11.08
C VAL A 113 8.00 -1.92 -9.82
N ILE A 114 7.75 -0.62 -9.77
CA ILE A 114 8.06 0.25 -8.63
C ILE A 114 6.75 0.62 -7.92
N PHE A 115 6.64 0.27 -6.65
CA PHE A 115 5.47 0.57 -5.84
C PHE A 115 5.64 1.84 -5.04
N THR A 116 4.67 2.74 -5.15
CA THR A 116 4.58 4.01 -4.42
C THR A 116 3.28 4.10 -3.61
N SER A 117 3.29 4.91 -2.56
CA SER A 117 2.13 5.06 -1.68
C SER A 117 1.04 5.99 -2.22
N THR A 118 1.37 6.87 -3.17
CA THR A 118 0.44 7.90 -3.67
C THR A 118 0.44 7.99 -5.20
N LYS A 119 -0.72 8.38 -5.78
CA LYS A 119 -0.87 8.61 -7.22
C LYS A 119 0.09 9.70 -7.72
N ALA A 120 0.19 10.81 -7.00
CA ALA A 120 1.09 11.91 -7.36
C ALA A 120 2.57 11.47 -7.40
N MET A 121 3.02 10.66 -6.43
CA MET A 121 4.39 10.15 -6.43
C MET A 121 4.62 9.16 -7.58
N THR A 122 3.58 8.41 -7.97
CA THR A 122 3.65 7.52 -9.13
C THR A 122 3.96 8.29 -10.41
N GLU A 123 3.28 9.42 -10.63
CA GLU A 123 3.51 10.29 -11.79
C GLU A 123 4.91 10.94 -11.73
N VAL A 124 5.26 11.56 -10.59
CA VAL A 124 6.55 12.23 -10.41
C VAL A 124 7.74 11.31 -10.67
N ILE A 125 7.72 10.08 -10.14
CA ILE A 125 8.81 9.12 -10.36
C ILE A 125 8.83 8.63 -11.81
N ALA A 126 7.67 8.36 -12.41
CA ALA A 126 7.62 7.89 -13.79
C ALA A 126 8.15 8.96 -14.77
N ASP A 127 7.78 10.22 -14.55
CA ASP A 127 8.23 11.35 -15.38
C ASP A 127 9.75 11.58 -15.20
N ASP A 128 10.25 11.59 -13.96
CA ASP A 128 11.70 11.72 -13.68
C ASP A 128 12.51 10.59 -14.36
N LEU A 129 12.03 9.36 -14.28
CA LEU A 129 12.67 8.23 -14.95
C LEU A 129 12.60 8.35 -16.48
N TYR A 130 11.48 8.82 -17.02
CA TYR A 130 11.33 9.04 -18.45
C TYR A 130 12.29 10.13 -18.96
N GLU A 131 12.41 11.26 -18.24
CA GLU A 131 13.37 12.32 -18.55
C GLU A 131 14.82 11.84 -18.50
N LYS A 132 15.14 10.87 -17.64
CA LYS A 132 16.44 10.20 -17.56
C LYS A 132 16.68 9.14 -18.66
N GLY A 133 15.71 8.96 -19.56
CA GLY A 133 15.81 8.07 -20.72
C GLY A 133 15.37 6.62 -20.47
N PHE A 134 14.75 6.32 -19.32
CA PHE A 134 14.17 5.01 -19.09
C PHE A 134 12.81 4.87 -19.80
N ALA A 135 12.49 3.67 -20.28
CA ALA A 135 11.16 3.33 -20.81
C ALA A 135 10.18 3.13 -19.65
N ALA A 136 9.86 4.22 -18.94
CA ALA A 136 9.02 4.23 -17.76
C ALA A 136 7.61 4.72 -18.06
N ASN A 137 6.60 4.17 -17.39
CA ASN A 137 5.21 4.62 -17.39
C ASN A 137 4.61 4.51 -15.99
N CYS A 138 3.59 5.34 -15.71
CA CYS A 138 2.83 5.26 -14.46
C CYS A 138 1.54 4.43 -14.61
N LEU A 139 1.03 3.92 -13.46
CA LEU A 139 -0.27 3.27 -13.38
C LEU A 139 -0.93 3.56 -12.02
N HIS A 140 -2.07 4.28 -12.02
CA HIS A 140 -2.84 4.60 -10.82
C HIS A 140 -4.34 4.73 -11.11
N GLY A 141 -5.15 4.82 -10.04
CA GLY A 141 -6.62 4.73 -10.14
C GLY A 141 -7.30 5.87 -10.90
N ASP A 142 -6.69 7.08 -10.96
CA ASP A 142 -7.29 8.24 -11.62
C ASP A 142 -7.07 8.26 -13.14
N MET A 143 -6.28 7.32 -13.65
CA MET A 143 -6.05 7.22 -15.10
C MET A 143 -7.29 6.70 -15.81
N PRO A 144 -7.66 7.29 -16.98
CA PRO A 144 -8.71 6.75 -17.82
C PRO A 144 -8.45 5.28 -18.20
N GLN A 145 -9.48 4.45 -18.25
CA GLN A 145 -9.34 3.01 -18.48
C GLN A 145 -8.58 2.68 -19.78
N GLY A 146 -8.77 3.47 -20.84
CA GLY A 146 -8.04 3.30 -22.09
C GLY A 146 -6.52 3.45 -21.94
N TRP A 147 -6.08 4.41 -21.12
CA TRP A 147 -4.65 4.63 -20.84
C TRP A 147 -4.08 3.50 -19.98
N ARG A 148 -4.82 3.05 -18.96
CA ARG A 148 -4.42 1.89 -18.14
C ARG A 148 -4.21 0.65 -19.00
N ASN A 149 -5.16 0.34 -19.88
CA ASN A 149 -5.06 -0.79 -20.79
C ASN A 149 -3.86 -0.67 -21.74
N ARG A 150 -3.59 0.54 -22.26
CA ARG A 150 -2.43 0.80 -23.11
C ARG A 150 -1.13 0.59 -22.36
N THR A 151 -0.98 1.15 -21.14
CA THR A 151 0.22 0.97 -20.30
C THR A 151 0.49 -0.49 -20.02
N LEU A 152 -0.54 -1.27 -19.66
CA LEU A 152 -0.40 -2.71 -19.42
C LEU A 152 -0.02 -3.49 -20.70
N MET A 153 -0.57 -3.09 -21.83
CA MET A 153 -0.21 -3.68 -23.13
C MET A 153 1.25 -3.35 -23.49
N ASP A 154 1.70 -2.14 -23.24
CA ASP A 154 3.09 -1.72 -23.47
C ASP A 154 4.06 -2.46 -22.57
N LEU A 155 3.68 -2.70 -21.29
CA LEU A 155 4.44 -3.53 -20.37
C LEU A 155 4.54 -4.98 -20.90
N ARG A 156 3.42 -5.61 -21.26
CA ARG A 156 3.41 -7.00 -21.81
C ARG A 156 4.23 -7.14 -23.08
N LYS A 157 4.28 -6.11 -23.92
CA LYS A 157 5.07 -6.10 -25.17
C LYS A 157 6.51 -5.66 -24.96
N GLY A 158 6.95 -5.41 -23.74
CA GLY A 158 8.31 -4.98 -23.43
C GLY A 158 8.67 -3.57 -23.89
N ARG A 159 7.68 -2.76 -24.33
CA ARG A 159 7.88 -1.34 -24.67
C ARG A 159 7.98 -0.45 -23.43
N CYS A 160 7.27 -0.80 -22.37
CA CYS A 160 7.47 -0.26 -21.03
C CYS A 160 8.38 -1.23 -20.28
N LYS A 161 9.50 -0.75 -19.79
CA LYS A 161 10.47 -1.54 -18.99
C LYS A 161 10.28 -1.31 -17.50
N ILE A 162 9.86 -0.11 -17.11
CA ILE A 162 9.65 0.28 -15.73
C ILE A 162 8.22 0.77 -15.56
N LEU A 163 7.44 0.06 -14.75
CA LEU A 163 6.10 0.47 -14.37
C LEU A 163 6.12 1.04 -12.96
N VAL A 164 5.78 2.31 -12.79
CA VAL A 164 5.58 2.91 -11.47
C VAL A 164 4.09 2.85 -11.12
N ALA A 165 3.71 2.24 -10.00
CA ALA A 165 2.31 1.97 -9.73
C ALA A 165 1.94 2.08 -8.24
N THR A 166 0.65 2.35 -7.99
CA THR A 166 0.06 2.18 -6.65
C THR A 166 -0.43 0.74 -6.46
N ASP A 167 -0.55 0.28 -5.22
CA ASP A 167 -1.03 -1.07 -4.89
C ASP A 167 -2.34 -1.42 -5.61
N VAL A 168 -3.33 -0.54 -5.52
CA VAL A 168 -4.66 -0.75 -6.12
C VAL A 168 -4.58 -0.94 -7.64
N ALA A 169 -3.75 -0.16 -8.31
CA ALA A 169 -3.67 -0.20 -9.76
C ALA A 169 -2.84 -1.37 -10.28
N ALA A 170 -1.86 -1.82 -9.49
CA ALA A 170 -0.98 -2.93 -9.84
C ALA A 170 -1.58 -4.33 -9.54
N ARG A 171 -2.76 -4.37 -8.90
CA ARG A 171 -3.46 -5.63 -8.67
C ARG A 171 -3.85 -6.30 -9.98
N GLY A 172 -3.77 -7.61 -10.00
CA GLY A 172 -4.09 -8.40 -11.20
C GLY A 172 -3.11 -8.22 -12.37
N ILE A 173 -1.99 -7.48 -12.19
CA ILE A 173 -0.94 -7.46 -13.21
C ILE A 173 -0.31 -8.84 -13.27
N ASP A 174 -0.53 -9.51 -14.38
CA ASP A 174 0.13 -10.76 -14.70
C ASP A 174 1.03 -10.56 -15.92
N VAL A 175 2.31 -10.36 -15.63
CA VAL A 175 3.37 -10.19 -16.63
C VAL A 175 4.57 -11.01 -16.18
N PRO A 176 4.78 -12.20 -16.76
CA PRO A 176 5.80 -13.14 -16.29
C PRO A 176 7.25 -12.69 -16.58
N THR A 177 7.41 -11.60 -17.31
CA THR A 177 8.74 -11.03 -17.65
C THR A 177 9.25 -10.02 -16.61
N ILE A 178 8.46 -9.72 -15.55
CA ILE A 178 8.91 -8.85 -14.47
C ILE A 178 10.00 -9.57 -13.67
N THR A 179 11.22 -9.05 -13.73
CA THR A 179 12.38 -9.57 -13.00
C THR A 179 12.57 -8.90 -11.65
N HIS A 180 12.18 -7.64 -11.54
CA HIS A 180 12.40 -6.84 -10.34
C HIS A 180 11.13 -6.20 -9.82
N VAL A 181 11.00 -6.18 -8.50
CA VAL A 181 9.99 -5.39 -7.78
C VAL A 181 10.73 -4.44 -6.85
N ILE A 182 10.43 -3.16 -6.92
CA ILE A 182 10.99 -2.16 -6.02
C ILE A 182 9.87 -1.57 -5.17
N ASN A 183 9.89 -1.81 -3.87
CA ASN A 183 9.05 -1.11 -2.92
C ASN A 183 9.71 0.23 -2.60
N TYR A 184 9.43 1.26 -3.42
CA TYR A 184 9.91 2.62 -3.18
C TYR A 184 9.37 3.18 -1.87
N ASP A 185 8.10 2.91 -1.57
CA ASP A 185 7.49 3.13 -0.27
C ASP A 185 7.07 1.81 0.35
N LEU A 186 7.24 1.69 1.67
CA LEU A 186 6.74 0.53 2.40
C LEU A 186 5.21 0.42 2.26
N PRO A 187 4.68 -0.79 2.12
CA PRO A 187 3.24 -1.00 2.07
C PRO A 187 2.58 -0.61 3.40
N LYS A 188 1.29 -0.31 3.34
CA LYS A 188 0.49 0.03 4.53
C LYS A 188 0.24 -1.19 5.41
N GLN A 189 -0.04 -2.32 4.80
CA GLN A 189 -0.27 -3.61 5.43
C GLN A 189 0.87 -4.57 5.08
N ALA A 190 1.21 -5.49 6.00
CA ALA A 190 2.27 -6.46 5.76
C ALA A 190 1.90 -7.46 4.65
N GLU A 191 0.61 -7.74 4.50
CA GLU A 191 0.05 -8.58 3.45
C GLU A 191 0.32 -8.01 2.06
N ASP A 192 0.22 -6.68 1.89
CA ASP A 192 0.51 -6.02 0.62
C ASP A 192 1.94 -6.27 0.15
N TYR A 193 2.88 -6.44 1.09
CA TYR A 193 4.26 -6.78 0.77
C TYR A 193 4.35 -8.06 -0.06
N VAL A 194 3.69 -9.12 0.38
CA VAL A 194 3.68 -10.42 -0.32
C VAL A 194 3.04 -10.30 -1.70
N HIS A 195 1.93 -9.56 -1.81
CA HIS A 195 1.26 -9.33 -3.09
C HIS A 195 2.11 -8.51 -4.06
N ARG A 196 2.92 -7.56 -3.56
CA ARG A 196 3.85 -6.77 -4.38
C ARG A 196 4.99 -7.64 -4.90
N ILE A 197 5.71 -8.33 -4.01
CA ILE A 197 6.86 -9.14 -4.42
C ILE A 197 6.43 -10.31 -5.31
N GLY A 198 5.23 -10.84 -5.13
CA GLY A 198 4.64 -11.85 -6.00
C GLY A 198 4.33 -11.37 -7.42
N ARG A 199 4.68 -10.13 -7.82
CA ARG A 199 4.69 -9.69 -9.21
C ARG A 199 5.93 -10.18 -9.95
N THR A 200 6.99 -10.57 -9.26
CA THR A 200 8.16 -11.25 -9.82
C THR A 200 8.24 -12.69 -9.35
N GLY A 201 9.25 -13.44 -9.76
CA GLY A 201 9.44 -14.83 -9.39
C GLY A 201 8.40 -15.80 -9.95
N ARG A 202 7.72 -15.45 -11.05
CA ARG A 202 6.64 -16.23 -11.64
C ARG A 202 7.14 -17.20 -12.71
N ALA A 203 6.31 -18.20 -13.03
CA ALA A 203 6.57 -19.18 -14.09
C ALA A 203 7.92 -19.90 -13.94
N GLY A 204 8.35 -20.20 -12.73
CA GLY A 204 9.60 -20.91 -12.45
C GLY A 204 10.86 -20.05 -12.55
N ARG A 205 10.74 -18.74 -12.76
CA ARG A 205 11.86 -17.80 -12.80
C ARG A 205 12.24 -17.32 -11.41
N THR A 206 13.47 -16.89 -11.21
CA THR A 206 13.89 -16.15 -10.03
C THR A 206 13.52 -14.69 -10.16
N GLY A 207 13.25 -14.02 -9.05
CA GLY A 207 12.94 -12.59 -9.00
C GLY A 207 13.76 -11.89 -7.92
N ILE A 208 13.87 -10.57 -8.02
CA ILE A 208 14.51 -9.72 -7.03
C ILE A 208 13.49 -8.71 -6.51
N ALA A 209 13.35 -8.62 -5.20
CA ALA A 209 12.49 -7.65 -4.52
C ALA A 209 13.36 -6.72 -3.67
N ILE A 210 13.41 -5.45 -4.04
CA ILE A 210 14.20 -4.43 -3.35
C ILE A 210 13.25 -3.53 -2.58
N THR A 211 13.49 -3.34 -1.29
CA THR A 211 12.64 -2.54 -0.42
C THR A 211 13.42 -1.37 0.14
N PHE A 212 12.93 -0.15 -0.08
CA PHE A 212 13.45 1.04 0.56
C PHE A 212 12.69 1.31 1.85
N ALA A 213 13.42 1.62 2.91
CA ALA A 213 12.87 2.05 4.18
C ALA A 213 13.64 3.25 4.72
N GLU A 214 12.92 4.26 5.20
CA GLU A 214 13.61 5.28 5.98
C GLU A 214 14.06 4.71 7.33
N VAL A 215 15.15 5.25 7.86
CA VAL A 215 15.73 4.78 9.13
C VAL A 215 14.71 4.78 10.29
N ASN A 216 13.72 5.69 10.25
CA ASN A 216 12.64 5.78 11.24
C ASN A 216 11.50 4.76 11.02
N GLU A 217 11.47 4.09 9.86
CA GLU A 217 10.42 3.13 9.52
C GLU A 217 10.72 1.68 9.94
N TYR A 218 11.77 1.45 10.74
CA TYR A 218 12.18 0.11 11.18
C TYR A 218 11.03 -0.71 11.82
N VAL A 219 10.06 -0.05 12.47
CA VAL A 219 8.88 -0.73 13.05
C VAL A 219 8.00 -1.33 11.97
N LYS A 220 7.83 -0.64 10.83
CA LYS A 220 7.07 -1.16 9.69
C LYS A 220 7.79 -2.35 9.05
N VAL A 221 9.11 -2.23 8.86
CA VAL A 221 9.96 -3.32 8.37
C VAL A 221 9.80 -4.55 9.26
N HIS A 222 9.91 -4.38 10.59
CA HIS A 222 9.75 -5.50 11.52
C HIS A 222 8.37 -6.16 11.47
N LYS A 223 7.30 -5.39 11.22
CA LYS A 223 5.96 -5.97 11.01
C LYS A 223 5.91 -6.84 9.76
N ILE A 224 6.52 -6.39 8.66
CA ILE A 224 6.62 -7.16 7.42
C ILE A 224 7.39 -8.45 7.68
N GLU A 225 8.60 -8.36 8.26
CA GLU A 225 9.44 -9.52 8.59
C GLU A 225 8.72 -10.54 9.47
N LYS A 226 7.96 -10.05 10.47
CA LYS A 226 7.15 -10.91 11.33
C LYS A 226 6.04 -11.62 10.56
N TYR A 227 5.42 -10.93 9.60
CA TYR A 227 4.33 -11.51 8.79
C TYR A 227 4.83 -12.57 7.82
N ILE A 228 6.00 -12.33 7.20
CA ILE A 228 6.62 -13.28 6.27
C ILE A 228 7.46 -14.35 6.97
N ASP A 229 7.58 -14.28 8.31
CA ASP A 229 8.36 -15.17 9.18
C ASP A 229 9.84 -15.32 8.76
N ARG A 230 10.42 -14.23 8.23
CA ARG A 230 11.85 -14.19 7.85
C ARG A 230 12.40 -12.78 7.87
N LYS A 231 13.72 -12.68 7.90
CA LYS A 231 14.43 -11.40 7.83
C LYS A 231 14.72 -11.00 6.39
N LEU A 232 14.55 -9.70 6.11
CA LEU A 232 15.00 -9.13 4.85
C LEU A 232 16.53 -8.97 4.89
N THR A 233 17.19 -9.26 3.77
CA THR A 233 18.64 -9.09 3.64
C THR A 233 18.97 -7.61 3.53
N GLU A 234 19.55 -7.05 4.58
CA GLU A 234 20.00 -5.65 4.55
C GLU A 234 21.22 -5.50 3.64
N LEU A 235 21.10 -4.61 2.67
CA LEU A 235 22.18 -4.23 1.78
C LEU A 235 22.52 -2.75 1.94
N THR A 236 23.76 -2.41 1.61
CA THR A 236 24.25 -1.03 1.52
C THR A 236 24.95 -0.85 0.17
N VAL A 237 24.76 0.31 -0.44
CA VAL A 237 25.49 0.71 -1.64
C VAL A 237 26.66 1.56 -1.20
N GLU A 238 27.86 1.20 -1.62
CA GLU A 238 29.09 1.91 -1.27
C GLU A 238 29.01 3.39 -1.68
N GLY A 239 29.28 4.31 -0.75
CA GLY A 239 29.16 5.75 -0.94
C GLY A 239 27.72 6.28 -0.92
N MET A 240 26.74 5.43 -0.64
CA MET A 240 25.33 5.79 -0.46
C MET A 240 24.74 5.20 0.82
N GLU A 241 25.54 5.06 1.86
CA GLU A 241 25.08 4.59 3.16
C GLU A 241 24.20 5.66 3.83
N PRO A 242 23.18 5.24 4.60
CA PRO A 242 22.37 6.19 5.36
C PRO A 242 23.24 6.86 6.45
N THR A 243 23.16 8.19 6.53
CA THR A 243 23.89 8.97 7.53
C THR A 243 23.21 8.97 8.89
N ARG A 244 21.90 8.76 8.92
CA ARG A 244 21.09 8.69 10.14
C ARG A 244 21.23 7.32 10.79
N LYS A 245 21.65 7.29 12.07
CA LYS A 245 21.71 6.04 12.84
C LYS A 245 20.31 5.62 13.28
N ARG A 246 20.00 4.33 13.16
CA ARG A 246 18.81 3.75 13.78
C ARG A 246 18.83 4.00 15.29
N LYS A 247 17.74 4.51 15.85
CA LYS A 247 17.54 4.46 17.30
C LYS A 247 17.37 2.99 17.65
N SER A 248 18.37 2.40 18.31
CA SER A 248 18.28 1.01 18.76
C SER A 248 17.04 0.85 19.65
N ALA A 249 16.10 0.01 19.23
CA ALA A 249 14.99 -0.41 20.06
C ALA A 249 15.58 -1.30 21.16
N GLY A 250 16.00 -0.72 22.31
CA GLY A 250 16.52 -1.52 23.41
C GLY A 250 17.59 -0.88 24.27
N GLY A 251 17.65 0.43 24.38
CA GLY A 251 18.37 1.09 25.46
C GLY A 251 17.44 1.40 26.62
N LYS A 252 17.25 0.48 27.59
CA LYS A 252 16.75 0.91 28.89
C LYS A 252 17.65 2.06 29.35
N PRO A 253 17.11 3.23 29.74
CA PRO A 253 17.93 4.26 30.33
C PRO A 253 18.60 3.65 31.57
N LYS A 254 19.93 3.51 31.54
CA LYS A 254 20.71 3.26 32.74
C LYS A 254 20.41 4.46 33.64
N GLY A 255 19.50 4.29 34.57
CA GLY A 255 19.28 5.19 35.66
C GLY A 255 20.61 5.30 36.42
N LYS A 256 21.23 6.46 36.33
CA LYS A 256 22.24 6.88 37.30
C LYS A 256 21.53 7.07 38.62
N GLY A 257 21.39 6.01 39.39
CA GLY A 257 21.07 6.06 40.79
C GLY A 257 22.30 6.51 41.53
N GLY A 258 22.46 7.81 41.68
CA GLY A 258 23.33 8.41 42.70
C GLY A 258 22.52 8.50 43.98
N TRP A 259 22.61 7.51 44.83
CA TRP A 259 22.21 7.63 46.24
C TRP A 259 23.35 8.29 46.98
N GLY A 260 23.22 9.59 47.21
CA GLY A 260 23.99 10.32 48.18
C GLY A 260 23.36 10.16 49.55
N ASP A 261 24.11 9.51 50.46
CA ASP A 261 23.89 9.54 51.89
C ASP A 261 23.56 10.95 52.41
N ARG A 262 22.44 11.11 53.03
CA ARG A 262 22.21 12.18 53.99
C ARG A 262 21.71 11.60 55.30
N LYS A 263 22.62 11.72 56.28
CA LYS A 263 22.49 11.39 57.70
C LYS A 263 21.27 12.07 58.33
N SER A 264 20.70 11.29 59.22
CA SER A 264 19.91 11.53 60.41
C SER A 264 19.81 12.97 60.94
N GLY A 265 18.63 13.38 61.21
CA GLY A 265 18.29 14.45 62.15
C GLY A 265 16.84 14.26 62.57
N GLY A 266 16.65 13.70 63.78
CA GLY A 266 15.32 13.48 64.33
C GLY A 266 14.74 14.73 64.90
N TRP A 267 13.41 14.78 64.90
CA TRP A 267 12.61 15.55 65.91
C TRP A 267 11.28 14.85 66.13
N ARG A 268 10.97 14.67 67.41
CA ARG A 268 9.73 14.14 67.99
C ARG A 268 8.69 15.23 68.05
N GLY A 269 7.44 14.81 68.11
CA GLY A 269 6.31 15.65 68.59
C GLY A 269 5.00 15.27 67.88
N ASP A 270 4.30 14.44 68.40
CA ASP A 270 3.11 14.32 69.25
C ASP A 270 1.80 14.91 68.70
N LYS A 271 0.78 14.00 68.79
CA LYS A 271 -0.66 14.22 69.06
C LYS A 271 -1.61 14.41 67.87
N LYS A 272 -2.46 13.38 67.81
CA LYS A 272 -3.89 13.33 67.36
C LYS A 272 -4.76 14.26 68.23
N PRO A 273 -6.11 14.36 68.04
CA PRO A 273 -7.05 13.88 67.00
C PRO A 273 -8.18 14.91 66.70
N GLY A 274 -9.08 14.54 65.81
CA GLY A 274 -10.45 15.06 65.94
C GLY A 274 -11.15 15.42 64.66
N LYS A 275 -12.12 14.55 64.33
CA LYS A 275 -13.57 14.76 64.05
C LYS A 275 -14.03 15.37 62.73
N GLU A 276 -14.82 14.54 62.07
CA GLU A 276 -16.24 14.75 61.67
C GLU A 276 -16.48 16.05 60.86
N GLY A 277 -17.13 16.06 59.71
CA GLY A 277 -18.31 15.40 59.24
C GLY A 277 -19.01 16.31 58.24
N PHE A 278 -20.02 15.82 57.59
CA PHE A 278 -21.02 16.54 56.78
C PHE A 278 -20.54 16.92 55.35
N GLY A 279 -21.13 16.47 54.32
CA GLY A 279 -22.55 16.35 53.99
C GLY A 279 -22.95 17.55 53.12
N GLY A 280 -23.25 17.34 51.86
CA GLY A 280 -23.78 18.43 51.06
C GLY A 280 -23.99 18.02 49.59
N LYS A 281 -25.24 17.68 49.32
CA LYS A 281 -25.86 17.54 48.00
C LYS A 281 -25.90 18.89 47.28
N SER A 282 -25.80 18.93 45.94
CA SER A 282 -26.94 19.29 45.09
C SER A 282 -26.49 19.93 43.77
N ARG A 283 -27.18 19.49 42.73
CA ARG A 283 -27.76 20.28 41.60
C ARG A 283 -26.76 21.12 40.80
N GLY A 284 -26.59 20.90 39.47
CA GLY A 284 -27.61 20.85 38.41
C GLY A 284 -27.66 22.19 37.69
N GLU A 285 -27.63 22.19 36.42
CA GLU A 285 -27.87 23.24 35.43
C GLU A 285 -26.69 23.24 34.43
N GLY A 286 -26.81 22.86 33.17
CA GLY A 286 -27.78 23.33 32.19
C GLY A 286 -27.19 24.54 31.46
N PHE A 287 -26.31 24.32 30.43
CA PHE A 287 -26.00 25.42 29.53
C PHE A 287 -26.27 25.06 28.08
N LYS A 288 -27.01 25.92 27.46
CA LYS A 288 -27.67 25.92 26.16
C LYS A 288 -26.68 25.96 25.01
N LYS A 289 -27.15 25.35 23.93
CA LYS A 289 -26.74 25.59 22.54
C LYS A 289 -26.90 27.06 22.17
N GLU A 290 -25.89 27.65 21.57
CA GLU A 290 -26.07 28.75 20.63
C GLU A 290 -25.29 28.48 19.36
N GLY A 291 -26.05 28.57 18.28
CA GLY A 291 -25.60 28.40 16.92
C GLY A 291 -24.94 29.68 16.40
N PHE A 292 -23.96 29.47 15.54
CA PHE A 292 -23.43 30.55 14.71
C PHE A 292 -23.73 30.29 13.24
N LYS A 293 -24.36 31.31 12.66
CA LYS A 293 -24.82 31.39 11.28
C LYS A 293 -23.65 31.68 10.32
N LYS A 294 -23.76 31.08 9.15
CA LYS A 294 -23.33 31.47 7.81
C LYS A 294 -22.64 32.83 7.63
N GLY A 295 -21.50 32.82 7.00
CA GLY A 295 -20.96 33.89 6.19
C GLY A 295 -20.23 33.26 5.01
N GLY A 296 -20.85 33.32 3.83
CA GLY A 296 -20.24 32.92 2.58
C GLY A 296 -19.57 34.13 1.94
N GLU A 297 -18.38 33.92 1.44
CA GLU A 297 -17.84 34.77 0.37
C GLU A 297 -17.06 33.89 -0.61
N GLY A 298 -17.52 33.98 -1.85
CA GLY A 298 -17.00 33.23 -2.97
C GLY A 298 -15.70 33.82 -3.50
N PHE A 299 -14.72 32.94 -3.70
CA PHE A 299 -13.56 33.27 -4.50
C PHE A 299 -13.72 32.65 -5.90
N LYS A 300 -14.05 33.51 -6.87
CA LYS A 300 -14.00 33.19 -8.30
C LYS A 300 -12.55 33.23 -8.78
N GLY A 301 -11.90 32.09 -8.86
CA GLY A 301 -10.62 31.92 -9.57
C GLY A 301 -10.88 31.60 -11.05
N LYS A 302 -10.50 32.53 -11.93
CA LYS A 302 -10.50 32.37 -13.40
C LYS A 302 -9.51 31.27 -13.80
N ARG A 303 -9.99 30.19 -14.37
CA ARG A 303 -9.16 29.23 -15.13
C ARG A 303 -8.93 29.82 -16.53
N LYS A 304 -7.66 30.10 -16.84
CA LYS A 304 -7.21 30.28 -18.21
C LYS A 304 -7.07 28.92 -18.86
N ALA A 305 -7.82 28.67 -19.89
CA ALA A 305 -7.59 27.61 -20.84
C ALA A 305 -6.32 27.93 -21.62
N ASN A 306 -5.37 27.00 -21.63
CA ASN A 306 -4.26 27.00 -22.56
C ASN A 306 -4.44 25.80 -23.49
N ASP A 307 -5.15 26.06 -24.58
CA ASP A 307 -5.14 25.23 -25.79
C ASP A 307 -3.84 25.51 -26.53
N SER A 308 -2.97 24.53 -26.64
CA SER A 308 -2.09 24.35 -27.81
C SER A 308 -1.13 23.18 -27.61
N PHE A 309 -1.47 22.01 -28.12
CA PHE A 309 -0.46 21.09 -28.64
C PHE A 309 -1.09 20.26 -29.76
N GLY A 310 -1.09 20.88 -30.93
CA GLY A 310 -1.26 20.18 -32.20
C GLY A 310 0.12 19.84 -32.74
N SER A 311 0.52 18.60 -32.75
CA SER A 311 1.60 18.10 -33.58
C SER A 311 1.05 17.03 -34.52
N LYS A 312 1.00 17.41 -35.81
CA LYS A 312 0.69 16.52 -36.93
C LYS A 312 1.79 15.48 -37.12
N PRO A 313 1.48 14.21 -37.46
CA PRO A 313 2.48 13.26 -37.86
C PRO A 313 2.94 13.53 -39.32
N ASN A 314 4.25 13.60 -39.50
CA ASN A 314 4.92 13.64 -40.82
C ASN A 314 4.65 12.35 -41.59
N ARG A 315 4.11 12.48 -42.83
CA ARG A 315 4.07 11.42 -43.85
C ARG A 315 5.45 11.30 -44.52
N PRO A 316 5.97 10.10 -44.73
CA PRO A 316 7.14 9.93 -45.61
C PRO A 316 6.74 10.03 -47.08
N ALA A 317 7.53 10.78 -47.82
CA ALA A 317 7.42 10.94 -49.26
C ALA A 317 7.70 9.64 -50.01
N LYS A 318 6.86 9.30 -50.97
CA LYS A 318 7.16 8.32 -52.03
C LYS A 318 8.23 8.87 -52.90
N ARG A 319 9.36 8.14 -53.08
CA ARG A 319 10.22 8.25 -54.24
C ARG A 319 10.07 6.97 -55.06
N GLY A 320 9.98 7.22 -56.36
CA GLY A 320 9.73 6.31 -57.46
C GLY A 320 10.70 5.20 -57.70
#